data_4cd994bd430d5bd01dbbfce51c82c734
#
_entry.id   4cd994bd430d5bd01dbbfce51c82c734
#
_cell.length_a   1.000
_cell.length_b   1.000
_cell.length_c   1.000
_cell.angle_alpha   90.00
_cell.angle_beta   90.00
_cell.angle_gamma   90.00
#
_symmetry.space_group_name_H-M   'P 1'
#
loop_
_entity.id
_entity.type
_entity.pdbx_description
1 polymer ?
#
loop_
_entity_poly.entity_id
_entity_poly.type
_entity_poly.pdbx_seq_one_letter_code
_entity_poly.pdbx_strand_id
1 'polypeptide(L)'
;GIGGLPMIEATDGDYRERGPRRISPFFVPASIINMISGHLSIKYGLKGPNLAIVTACATGLHCIGAAGRLIEYGDADVMIAGGAEATVTPMTMAGFASMTALSERNDTPETASRPFDLTRDGFVLGEGGGILVLEEYEHAKARGAKIYCELVGQGLSSDGYHIAAPDPSGAG
;
A
#
# COMPACT_ATOMS: atom_id res chain seq x y z
N GLY A 1 2.81 -1.51 1.12
CA GLY A 1 3.73 -2.30 0.30
C GLY A 1 4.90 -2.92 1.06
N ILE A 2 5.39 -2.28 2.11
CA ILE A 2 6.55 -2.79 2.90
C ILE A 2 6.09 -3.68 4.08
N GLY A 3 4.92 -3.44 4.63
CA GLY A 3 4.42 -4.15 5.80
C GLY A 3 4.84 -3.50 7.12
N GLY A 4 4.96 -4.29 8.20
CA GLY A 4 5.19 -3.81 9.55
C GLY A 4 6.64 -3.43 9.87
N LEU A 5 7.31 -2.64 9.04
CA LEU A 5 8.71 -2.26 9.23
C LEU A 5 8.98 -1.59 10.58
N PRO A 6 8.13 -0.67 11.10
CA PRO A 6 8.31 -0.12 12.45
C PRO A 6 8.34 -1.19 13.55
N MET A 7 7.48 -2.21 13.43
CA MET A 7 7.44 -3.33 14.36
C MET A 7 8.72 -4.18 14.24
N ILE A 8 9.22 -4.39 13.03
CA ILE A 8 10.45 -5.15 12.78
C ILE A 8 11.66 -4.43 13.40
N GLU A 9 11.80 -3.12 13.18
CA GLU A 9 12.88 -2.31 13.76
C GLU A 9 12.86 -2.34 15.30
N ALA A 10 11.70 -2.08 15.89
CA ALA A 10 11.56 -2.09 17.35
C ALA A 10 11.86 -3.47 17.94
N THR A 11 11.38 -4.54 17.29
CA THR A 11 11.59 -5.92 17.75
C THR A 11 13.04 -6.37 17.58
N ASP A 12 13.76 -5.92 16.53
CA ASP A 12 15.20 -6.21 16.38
C ASP A 12 16.01 -5.61 17.54
N GLY A 13 15.67 -4.38 17.97
CA GLY A 13 16.27 -3.77 19.16
C GLY A 13 16.05 -4.61 20.42
N ASP A 14 14.80 -4.97 20.71
CA ASP A 14 14.48 -5.82 21.86
C ASP A 14 15.16 -7.20 21.80
N TYR A 15 15.24 -7.79 20.62
CA TYR A 15 15.91 -9.07 20.39
C TYR A 15 17.40 -9.01 20.73
N ARG A 16 18.08 -7.95 20.26
CA ARG A 16 19.52 -7.78 20.51
C ARG A 16 19.83 -7.52 21.98
N GLU A 17 18.99 -6.74 22.66
CA GLU A 17 19.20 -6.37 24.07
C GLU A 17 18.75 -7.46 25.04
N ARG A 18 17.65 -8.16 24.75
CA ARG A 18 16.92 -9.00 25.73
C ARG A 18 16.77 -10.45 25.32
N GLY A 19 17.16 -10.78 24.08
CA GLY A 19 17.11 -12.12 23.53
C GLY A 19 15.73 -12.58 23.07
N PRO A 20 15.63 -13.78 22.47
CA PRO A 20 14.43 -14.24 21.72
C PRO A 20 13.18 -14.42 22.58
N ARG A 21 13.33 -14.63 23.90
CA ARG A 21 12.18 -14.85 24.81
C ARG A 21 11.35 -13.59 25.05
N ARG A 22 11.82 -12.41 24.60
CA ARG A 22 11.14 -11.13 24.77
C ARG A 22 10.35 -10.69 23.54
N ILE A 23 10.48 -11.42 22.44
CA ILE A 23 9.70 -11.13 21.24
C ILE A 23 8.22 -11.41 21.51
N SER A 24 7.37 -10.46 21.11
CA SER A 24 5.92 -10.60 21.22
C SER A 24 5.41 -11.79 20.41
N PRO A 25 4.48 -12.62 20.94
CA PRO A 25 3.83 -13.66 20.14
C PRO A 25 3.00 -13.08 18.97
N PHE A 26 2.71 -11.79 19.01
CA PHE A 26 2.01 -11.07 17.93
C PHE A 26 2.95 -10.44 16.90
N PHE A 27 4.27 -10.61 17.03
CA PHE A 27 5.24 -10.02 16.10
C PHE A 27 4.94 -10.38 14.64
N VAL A 28 4.77 -11.67 14.34
CA VAL A 28 4.50 -12.13 12.96
C VAL A 28 3.17 -11.56 12.45
N PRO A 29 2.01 -11.76 13.11
CA PRO A 29 0.74 -11.20 12.62
C PRO A 29 0.70 -9.66 12.58
N ALA A 30 1.52 -8.98 13.37
CA ALA A 30 1.62 -7.52 13.32
C ALA A 30 2.53 -7.00 12.21
N SER A 31 3.37 -7.86 11.61
CA SER A 31 4.36 -7.47 10.61
C SER A 31 3.98 -7.86 9.19
N ILE A 32 3.23 -8.95 8.99
CA ILE A 32 2.90 -9.44 7.66
C ILE A 32 1.84 -8.59 6.97
N ILE A 33 2.06 -8.34 5.68
CA ILE A 33 1.28 -7.37 4.89
C ILE A 33 -0.19 -7.74 4.69
N ASN A 34 -0.55 -9.03 4.70
CA ASN A 34 -1.94 -9.47 4.55
C ASN A 34 -2.79 -9.26 5.80
N MET A 35 -2.21 -8.82 6.92
CA MET A 35 -2.98 -8.61 8.14
C MET A 35 -3.71 -7.26 8.19
N ILE A 36 -3.44 -6.32 7.29
CA ILE A 36 -4.31 -5.15 7.11
C ILE A 36 -5.71 -5.62 6.70
N SER A 37 -5.81 -6.38 5.62
CA SER A 37 -7.08 -6.99 5.17
C SER A 37 -7.58 -8.06 6.16
N GLY A 38 -6.68 -8.82 6.77
CA GLY A 38 -7.01 -9.81 7.80
C GLY A 38 -7.71 -9.21 9.02
N HIS A 39 -7.24 -8.09 9.55
CA HIS A 39 -7.88 -7.39 10.66
C HIS A 39 -9.27 -6.83 10.28
N LEU A 40 -9.42 -6.31 9.06
CA LEU A 40 -10.72 -5.86 8.58
C LEU A 40 -11.69 -7.03 8.45
N SER A 41 -11.23 -8.15 7.90
CA SER A 41 -12.02 -9.39 7.81
C SER A 41 -12.53 -9.85 9.18
N ILE A 42 -11.64 -9.93 10.18
CA ILE A 42 -12.01 -10.32 11.55
C ILE A 42 -12.98 -9.31 12.17
N LYS A 43 -12.66 -8.02 12.05
CA LYS A 43 -13.44 -6.95 12.70
C LYS A 43 -14.88 -6.88 12.18
N TYR A 44 -15.07 -7.09 10.89
CA TYR A 44 -16.38 -6.93 10.23
C TYR A 44 -17.02 -8.27 9.83
N GLY A 45 -16.40 -9.41 10.15
CA GLY A 45 -16.91 -10.74 9.82
C GLY A 45 -16.93 -11.01 8.31
N LEU A 46 -16.01 -10.42 7.53
CA LEU A 46 -15.96 -10.58 6.09
C LEU A 46 -15.32 -11.94 5.76
N LYS A 47 -16.02 -12.75 4.94
CA LYS A 47 -15.62 -14.14 4.65
C LYS A 47 -15.28 -14.40 3.17
N GLY A 48 -15.36 -13.37 2.33
CA GLY A 48 -14.97 -13.46 0.92
C GLY A 48 -13.46 -13.53 0.71
N PRO A 49 -12.97 -13.43 -0.54
CA PRO A 49 -11.56 -13.43 -0.86
C PRO A 49 -10.79 -12.39 -0.04
N ASN A 50 -9.65 -12.79 0.55
CA ASN A 50 -8.81 -11.94 1.37
C ASN A 50 -7.37 -12.06 0.87
N LEU A 51 -6.89 -11.02 0.20
CA LEU A 51 -5.61 -11.01 -0.50
C LEU A 51 -4.78 -9.80 -0.09
N ALA A 52 -3.46 -9.94 -0.21
CA ALA A 52 -2.53 -8.82 -0.21
C ALA A 52 -1.73 -8.84 -1.51
N ILE A 53 -1.77 -7.72 -2.22
CA ILE A 53 -0.95 -7.49 -3.42
C ILE A 53 0.16 -6.53 -3.03
N VAL A 54 1.36 -6.76 -3.53
CA VAL A 54 2.52 -5.89 -3.26
C VAL A 54 3.19 -5.55 -4.58
N THR A 55 3.06 -4.30 -4.98
CA THR A 55 3.65 -3.73 -6.18
C THR A 55 4.15 -2.30 -5.91
N ALA A 56 4.79 -2.12 -4.75
CA ALA A 56 5.34 -0.85 -4.29
C ALA A 56 4.28 0.28 -4.38
N CYS A 57 4.59 1.39 -5.04
CA CYS A 57 3.70 2.55 -5.16
C CYS A 57 2.39 2.25 -5.93
N ALA A 58 2.36 1.22 -6.76
CA ALA A 58 1.19 0.80 -7.51
C ALA A 58 0.24 -0.13 -6.73
N THR A 59 0.61 -0.56 -5.52
CA THR A 59 -0.13 -1.55 -4.72
C THR A 59 -1.61 -1.20 -4.57
N GLY A 60 -1.94 0.03 -4.21
CA GLY A 60 -3.33 0.44 -4.00
C GLY A 60 -4.18 0.32 -5.26
N LEU A 61 -3.63 0.75 -6.41
CA LEU A 61 -4.30 0.62 -7.71
C LEU A 61 -4.49 -0.83 -8.13
N HIS A 62 -3.47 -1.67 -7.94
CA HIS A 62 -3.56 -3.09 -8.24
C HIS A 62 -4.55 -3.83 -7.33
N CYS A 63 -4.64 -3.46 -6.04
CA CYS A 63 -5.66 -4.00 -5.14
C CYS A 63 -7.08 -3.65 -5.62
N ILE A 64 -7.31 -2.40 -6.03
CA ILE A 64 -8.60 -1.95 -6.56
C ILE A 64 -8.96 -2.73 -7.82
N GLY A 65 -8.04 -2.82 -8.77
CA GLY A 65 -8.26 -3.55 -10.00
C GLY A 65 -8.49 -5.04 -9.80
N ALA A 66 -7.73 -5.69 -8.94
CA ALA A 66 -7.92 -7.11 -8.61
C ALA A 66 -9.27 -7.36 -7.92
N ALA A 67 -9.68 -6.49 -7.01
CA ALA A 67 -10.99 -6.56 -6.36
C ALA A 67 -12.14 -6.38 -7.37
N GLY A 68 -11.99 -5.45 -8.33
CA GLY A 68 -12.94 -5.29 -9.43
C GLY A 68 -13.12 -6.56 -10.26
N ARG A 69 -12.01 -7.26 -10.57
CA ARG A 69 -12.09 -8.56 -11.28
C ARG A 69 -12.77 -9.66 -10.47
N LEU A 70 -12.51 -9.74 -9.17
CA LEU A 70 -13.19 -10.71 -8.32
C LEU A 70 -14.72 -10.50 -8.29
N ILE A 71 -15.16 -9.24 -8.32
CA ILE A 71 -16.58 -8.90 -8.45
C ILE A 71 -17.09 -9.25 -9.86
N GLU A 72 -16.38 -8.88 -10.91
CA GLU A 72 -16.74 -9.18 -12.29
C GLU A 72 -16.90 -10.68 -12.56
N TYR A 73 -16.05 -11.49 -11.93
CA TYR A 73 -16.10 -12.98 -12.06
C TYR A 73 -17.11 -13.64 -11.13
N GLY A 74 -17.75 -12.88 -10.23
CA GLY A 74 -18.76 -13.40 -9.31
C GLY A 74 -18.19 -14.08 -8.07
N ASP A 75 -16.91 -13.85 -7.75
CA ASP A 75 -16.28 -14.38 -6.53
C ASP A 75 -16.71 -13.61 -5.27
N ALA A 76 -17.21 -12.39 -5.44
CA ALA A 76 -17.75 -11.54 -4.39
C ALA A 76 -18.70 -10.48 -4.97
N ASP A 77 -19.72 -10.08 -4.20
CA ASP A 77 -20.59 -8.95 -4.55
C ASP A 77 -20.02 -7.60 -4.10
N VAL A 78 -19.23 -7.62 -3.00
CA VAL A 78 -18.66 -6.41 -2.38
C VAL A 78 -17.22 -6.69 -1.97
N MET A 79 -16.31 -5.80 -2.28
CA MET A 79 -14.91 -5.86 -1.89
C MET A 79 -14.44 -4.53 -1.28
N ILE A 80 -13.65 -4.63 -0.22
CA ILE A 80 -12.90 -3.48 0.33
C ILE A 80 -11.50 -3.54 -0.25
N ALA A 81 -11.05 -2.50 -0.94
CA ALA A 81 -9.78 -2.48 -1.62
C ALA A 81 -9.07 -1.13 -1.50
N GLY A 82 -7.76 -1.14 -1.57
CA GLY A 82 -6.94 0.07 -1.50
C GLY A 82 -5.53 -0.21 -1.02
N GLY A 83 -4.91 0.78 -0.41
CA GLY A 83 -3.57 0.69 0.16
C GLY A 83 -3.43 1.53 1.41
N ALA A 84 -2.51 1.11 2.28
CA ALA A 84 -2.10 1.86 3.45
C ALA A 84 -0.62 1.62 3.72
N GLU A 85 0.07 2.65 4.19
CA GLU A 85 1.48 2.57 4.58
C GLU A 85 1.75 3.45 5.80
N ALA A 86 2.54 2.93 6.75
CA ALA A 86 2.99 3.64 7.94
C ALA A 86 4.45 3.21 8.23
N THR A 87 5.39 3.74 7.45
CA THR A 87 6.79 3.30 7.42
C THR A 87 7.80 4.45 7.52
N VAL A 88 7.40 5.59 8.08
CA VAL A 88 8.35 6.68 8.35
C VAL A 88 9.19 6.30 9.58
N THR A 89 10.28 5.60 9.32
CA THR A 89 11.22 5.11 10.33
C THR A 89 12.65 5.50 9.95
N PRO A 90 13.61 5.49 10.90
CA PRO A 90 15.01 5.75 10.61
C PRO A 90 15.58 4.83 9.52
N MET A 91 15.24 3.54 9.52
CA MET A 91 15.73 2.59 8.52
C MET A 91 15.16 2.88 7.12
N THR A 92 13.86 3.17 7.03
CA THR A 92 13.23 3.52 5.75
C THR A 92 13.81 4.81 5.19
N MET A 93 13.98 5.84 6.05
CA MET A 93 14.61 7.09 5.67
C MET A 93 16.04 6.87 5.18
N ALA A 94 16.85 6.10 5.91
CA ALA A 94 18.22 5.79 5.51
C ALA A 94 18.27 5.00 4.19
N GLY A 95 17.37 4.05 4.00
CA GLY A 95 17.28 3.25 2.78
C GLY A 95 17.00 4.11 1.54
N PHE A 96 15.98 4.95 1.60
CA PHE A 96 15.64 5.85 0.48
C PHE A 96 16.67 6.97 0.29
N ALA A 97 17.29 7.48 1.36
CA ALA A 97 18.39 8.43 1.26
C ALA A 97 19.61 7.81 0.55
N SER A 98 19.96 6.56 0.87
CA SER A 98 21.04 5.83 0.19
C SER A 98 20.81 5.63 -1.31
N MET A 99 19.55 5.61 -1.73
CA MET A 99 19.16 5.57 -3.14
C MET A 99 19.13 6.94 -3.80
N THR A 100 19.44 8.02 -3.07
CA THR A 100 19.29 9.42 -3.54
C THR A 100 17.86 9.74 -4.03
N ALA A 101 16.85 9.12 -3.42
CA ALA A 101 15.47 9.22 -3.86
C ALA A 101 14.66 10.30 -3.12
N LEU A 102 15.15 10.76 -1.96
CA LEU A 102 14.46 11.75 -1.14
C LEU A 102 14.88 13.18 -1.51
N SER A 103 13.93 14.11 -1.39
CA SER A 103 14.21 15.53 -1.42
C SER A 103 15.12 15.94 -0.27
N GLU A 104 16.10 16.79 -0.54
CA GLU A 104 17.01 17.35 0.46
C GLU A 104 16.62 18.77 0.90
N ARG A 105 15.43 19.26 0.52
CA ARG A 105 14.95 20.62 0.82
C ARG A 105 14.50 20.78 2.27
N ASN A 106 15.44 20.72 3.19
CA ASN A 106 15.17 20.90 4.60
C ASN A 106 15.01 22.36 5.02
N ASP A 107 15.46 23.31 4.18
CA ASP A 107 15.30 24.77 4.43
C ASP A 107 13.85 25.23 4.17
N THR A 108 13.12 24.55 3.30
CA THR A 108 11.74 24.89 2.92
C THR A 108 10.87 23.63 2.83
N PRO A 109 10.67 22.91 3.95
CA PRO A 109 10.04 21.59 3.96
C PRO A 109 8.59 21.63 3.45
N GLU A 110 7.86 22.71 3.66
CA GLU A 110 6.48 22.89 3.19
C GLU A 110 6.34 22.92 1.66
N THR A 111 7.45 23.14 0.94
CA THR A 111 7.50 23.14 -0.53
C THR A 111 8.39 22.04 -1.09
N ALA A 112 8.87 21.12 -0.28
CA ALA A 112 9.75 20.03 -0.72
C ALA A 112 9.00 19.03 -1.62
N SER A 113 7.78 18.62 -1.26
CA SER A 113 6.94 17.79 -2.11
C SER A 113 6.37 18.63 -3.26
N ARG A 114 6.85 18.39 -4.47
CA ARG A 114 6.48 19.15 -5.70
C ARG A 114 6.38 18.25 -6.92
N PRO A 115 5.37 17.35 -6.98
CA PRO A 115 5.19 16.45 -8.10
C PRO A 115 5.11 17.20 -9.43
N PHE A 116 5.79 16.68 -10.47
CA PHE A 116 5.85 17.24 -11.82
C PHE A 116 6.57 18.60 -11.96
N ASP A 117 6.99 19.24 -10.88
CA ASP A 117 7.75 20.50 -10.92
C ASP A 117 9.14 20.28 -11.54
N LEU A 118 9.60 21.24 -12.34
CA LEU A 118 10.91 21.17 -13.00
C LEU A 118 12.06 21.12 -11.98
N THR A 119 11.90 21.74 -10.84
CA THR A 119 12.92 21.82 -9.79
C THR A 119 12.79 20.76 -8.70
N ARG A 120 11.96 19.72 -8.91
CA ARG A 120 11.85 18.59 -7.96
C ARG A 120 13.19 17.88 -7.84
N ASP A 121 13.52 17.44 -6.66
CA ASP A 121 14.79 16.79 -6.32
C ASP A 121 14.65 15.45 -5.61
N GLY A 122 13.45 14.93 -5.52
CA GLY A 122 13.13 13.67 -4.86
C GLY A 122 11.75 13.71 -4.25
N PHE A 123 11.34 12.63 -3.59
CA PHE A 123 10.06 12.58 -2.91
C PHE A 123 10.20 12.85 -1.40
N VAL A 124 9.10 13.15 -0.74
CA VAL A 124 8.99 13.26 0.71
C VAL A 124 8.27 12.03 1.22
N LEU A 125 8.90 11.29 2.12
CA LEU A 125 8.32 10.08 2.70
C LEU A 125 7.10 10.46 3.56
N GLY A 126 5.98 9.81 3.31
CA GLY A 126 4.72 10.05 4.01
C GLY A 126 4.05 8.76 4.46
N GLU A 127 3.03 8.90 5.28
CA GLU A 127 2.17 7.83 5.75
C GLU A 127 0.71 8.14 5.41
N GLY A 128 -0.10 7.11 5.25
CA GLY A 128 -1.50 7.30 4.95
C GLY A 128 -2.20 6.04 4.49
N GLY A 129 -3.50 6.17 4.22
CA GLY A 129 -4.31 5.10 3.68
C GLY A 129 -5.45 5.64 2.82
N GLY A 130 -5.75 4.93 1.75
CA GLY A 130 -6.88 5.21 0.86
C GLY A 130 -7.61 3.90 0.56
N ILE A 131 -8.89 3.85 0.93
CA ILE A 131 -9.70 2.64 0.85
C ILE A 131 -11.00 2.95 0.10
N LEU A 132 -11.35 2.08 -0.85
CA LEU A 132 -12.62 2.09 -1.57
C LEU A 132 -13.44 0.86 -1.19
N VAL A 133 -14.75 1.02 -1.20
CA VAL A 133 -15.71 -0.09 -1.21
C VAL A 133 -16.19 -0.22 -2.65
N LEU A 134 -15.86 -1.35 -3.26
CA LEU A 134 -16.32 -1.74 -4.59
C LEU A 134 -17.52 -2.67 -4.42
N GLU A 135 -18.51 -2.52 -5.27
CA GLU A 135 -19.74 -3.29 -5.20
C GLU A 135 -20.25 -3.55 -6.62
N GLU A 136 -20.82 -4.73 -6.84
CA GLU A 136 -21.47 -5.05 -8.08
C GLU A 136 -22.61 -4.04 -8.35
N TYR A 137 -22.73 -3.57 -9.59
CA TYR A 137 -23.55 -2.41 -9.92
C TYR A 137 -25.04 -2.62 -9.62
N GLU A 138 -25.62 -3.75 -10.04
CA GLU A 138 -27.03 -4.03 -9.81
C GLU A 138 -27.32 -4.35 -8.35
N HIS A 139 -26.37 -4.96 -7.62
CA HIS A 139 -26.44 -5.16 -6.17
C HIS A 139 -26.51 -3.81 -5.44
N ALA A 140 -25.66 -2.86 -5.81
CA ALA A 140 -25.65 -1.51 -5.24
C ALA A 140 -26.97 -0.76 -5.53
N LYS A 141 -27.48 -0.83 -6.74
CA LYS A 141 -28.77 -0.23 -7.14
C LYS A 141 -29.94 -0.83 -6.38
N ALA A 142 -29.99 -2.16 -6.26
CA ALA A 142 -31.09 -2.87 -5.60
C ALA A 142 -31.28 -2.45 -4.14
N ARG A 143 -30.20 -2.10 -3.42
CA ARG A 143 -30.26 -1.60 -2.05
C ARG A 143 -30.31 -0.06 -1.93
N GLY A 144 -30.36 0.67 -3.04
CA GLY A 144 -30.39 2.14 -3.06
C GLY A 144 -29.09 2.79 -2.59
N ALA A 145 -27.95 2.15 -2.85
CA ALA A 145 -26.65 2.70 -2.49
C ALA A 145 -26.35 3.99 -3.24
N LYS A 146 -25.62 4.92 -2.60
CA LYS A 146 -25.03 6.05 -3.30
C LYS A 146 -23.82 5.58 -4.09
N ILE A 147 -23.93 5.61 -5.41
CA ILE A 147 -22.84 5.29 -6.33
C ILE A 147 -22.08 6.59 -6.62
N TYR A 148 -20.78 6.62 -6.41
CA TYR A 148 -19.93 7.78 -6.69
C TYR A 148 -19.39 7.76 -8.12
N CYS A 149 -18.99 6.60 -8.61
CA CYS A 149 -18.51 6.36 -9.96
C CYS A 149 -18.55 4.86 -10.27
N GLU A 150 -18.32 4.50 -11.51
CA GLU A 150 -18.14 3.13 -11.95
C GLU A 150 -16.67 2.86 -12.26
N LEU A 151 -16.15 1.69 -11.83
CA LEU A 151 -14.86 1.17 -12.24
C LEU A 151 -15.06 0.39 -13.55
N VAL A 152 -14.75 1.02 -14.68
CA VAL A 152 -15.03 0.48 -16.01
C VAL A 152 -13.89 -0.31 -16.64
N GLY A 153 -12.73 -0.37 -15.98
CA GLY A 153 -11.59 -1.15 -16.47
C GLY A 153 -10.30 -0.87 -15.72
N GLN A 154 -9.32 -1.69 -16.00
CA GLN A 154 -7.96 -1.57 -15.47
C GLN A 154 -6.94 -2.09 -16.47
N GLY A 155 -5.72 -1.59 -16.41
CA GLY A 155 -4.57 -2.09 -17.15
C GLY A 155 -3.41 -2.42 -16.22
N LEU A 156 -2.64 -3.43 -16.58
CA LEU A 156 -1.43 -3.82 -15.88
C LEU A 156 -0.31 -3.96 -16.91
N SER A 157 0.85 -3.37 -16.61
CA SER A 157 2.05 -3.47 -17.45
C SER A 157 3.29 -3.56 -16.58
N SER A 158 4.41 -3.91 -17.21
CA SER A 158 5.75 -3.85 -16.62
C SER A 158 6.70 -3.39 -17.71
N ASP A 159 7.59 -2.46 -17.40
CA ASP A 159 8.56 -1.94 -18.36
C ASP A 159 9.77 -2.87 -18.57
N GLY A 160 10.06 -3.75 -17.60
CA GLY A 160 11.15 -4.72 -17.70
C GLY A 160 12.54 -4.07 -17.87
N TYR A 161 12.69 -2.82 -17.45
CA TYR A 161 13.85 -2.00 -17.74
C TYR A 161 14.93 -2.03 -16.65
N HIS A 162 14.59 -1.64 -15.43
CA HIS A 162 15.55 -1.47 -14.34
C HIS A 162 14.93 -1.75 -12.98
N ILE A 163 15.75 -2.11 -11.98
CA ILE A 163 15.27 -2.49 -10.64
C ILE A 163 14.56 -1.34 -9.89
N ALA A 164 14.91 -0.09 -10.18
CA ALA A 164 14.38 1.08 -9.49
C ALA A 164 13.95 2.23 -10.41
N ALA A 165 14.63 2.43 -11.56
CA ALA A 165 14.33 3.51 -12.47
C ALA A 165 13.26 3.10 -13.51
N PRO A 166 12.26 3.94 -13.78
CA PRO A 166 11.30 3.69 -14.87
C PRO A 166 11.99 3.82 -16.23
N ASP A 167 11.44 3.15 -17.25
CA ASP A 167 11.91 3.29 -18.63
C ASP A 167 11.75 4.75 -19.08
N PRO A 168 12.84 5.41 -19.56
CA PRO A 168 12.77 6.80 -20.02
C PRO A 168 11.82 7.04 -21.17
N SER A 169 11.48 6.02 -21.96
CA SER A 169 10.52 6.12 -23.06
C SER A 169 9.07 6.16 -22.57
N GLY A 170 8.80 5.75 -21.33
CA GLY A 170 7.46 5.64 -20.80
C GLY A 170 6.66 4.50 -21.42
N ALA A 171 7.31 3.43 -21.88
CA ALA A 171 6.68 2.30 -22.55
C ALA A 171 5.90 1.36 -21.61
N GLY A 172 6.11 1.48 -20.31
CA GLY A 172 5.46 0.66 -19.27
C GLY A 172 3.96 0.92 -19.02
#